data_66d8175c0871733074d1474ee70aca76
#
_entry.id   66d8175c0871733074d1474ee70aca76
#
_cell.length_a   1.000
_cell.length_b   1.000
_cell.length_c   1.000
_cell.angle_alpha   90.00
_cell.angle_beta   90.00
_cell.angle_gamma   90.00
#
_symmetry.space_group_name_H-M   'P 1'
#
loop_
_entity.id
_entity.type
_entity.pdbx_description
1 polymer ?
#
loop_
_entity_poly.entity_id
_entity_poly.type
_entity_poly.pdbx_seq_one_letter_code
_entity_poly.pdbx_strand_id
1 'polypeptide(L)'
;MMKKILYTLCLAAAPLFFQACDVLDLSPIDYNAAGNYWQNETQVNGFMTGLHNDLRAQLNEQYLHYGELRSESQKTTANLCGPNSRFGNYINNSISESLTLKTNWGGFYGKILQVNLMIEQMETGCEFLNDSKRNYYKGIAYGLRAYYYFWLYRSYGGVPLELEVKVTQGAVNAPDLYMERASAEETLAQIKKDVETSVAAFSASGEKSPNYYHWSKDASLMLKAEVYLWSAKVTTDDPKNPHTATGSTEDLNTAKSALSQLSGYALESDFSVLFSNAGKLKNKEVILSLYMDKDEATSGMYKGYFYHPGFNGTLVVDKEGNELGQDPLDLKGSALQYEEYKRALVESYDETDSRRAATFFEFFRKEDLAFGCNILKFFGHSDNSAHYFDADIHLYRYADAVLMMAEIENALGNSCASYINQIRERAYGENYSAEVAYTDGTYAENELAILKERDKEFVGEGKRWFDLLRLHDANKQPLVFAAEAGYAEEGLEQVPVLDKATEAYKILWPIESSLMGADPLLTQTVNYPTVN
;
A
#
# COMPACT_ATOMS: atom_id res chain seq x y z
N MET A 1 69.03 -32.81 37.72
CA MET A 1 69.09 -31.32 37.58
C MET A 1 68.26 -30.82 36.36
N MET A 2 68.23 -31.47 35.23
CA MET A 2 67.46 -31.03 34.03
C MET A 2 65.94 -30.94 34.19
N LYS A 3 65.30 -31.84 34.95
CA LYS A 3 63.82 -31.82 35.17
C LYS A 3 63.33 -30.62 36.01
N LYS A 4 64.16 -30.06 36.91
CA LYS A 4 63.78 -28.88 37.72
C LYS A 4 63.88 -27.58 36.94
N ILE A 5 64.77 -27.50 35.95
CA ILE A 5 64.94 -26.33 35.08
C ILE A 5 63.77 -26.24 34.07
N LEU A 6 63.22 -27.39 33.61
CA LEU A 6 62.07 -27.42 32.70
C LEU A 6 60.78 -26.91 33.38
N TYR A 7 60.55 -27.23 34.68
CA TYR A 7 59.38 -26.75 35.43
C TYR A 7 59.47 -25.27 35.77
N THR A 8 60.67 -24.75 35.98
CA THR A 8 60.87 -23.29 36.24
C THR A 8 60.71 -22.44 34.98
N LEU A 9 61.05 -22.96 33.79
CA LEU A 9 60.79 -22.30 32.52
C LEU A 9 59.30 -22.29 32.16
N CYS A 10 58.55 -23.39 32.45
CA CYS A 10 57.11 -23.45 32.25
C CYS A 10 56.30 -22.52 33.17
N LEU A 11 56.78 -22.29 34.43
CA LEU A 11 56.10 -21.37 35.35
C LEU A 11 56.41 -19.88 35.05
N ALA A 12 57.54 -19.56 34.41
CA ALA A 12 57.89 -18.20 34.03
C ALA A 12 57.19 -17.72 32.71
N ALA A 13 56.71 -18.66 31.88
CA ALA A 13 55.99 -18.38 30.67
C ALA A 13 54.44 -18.22 30.85
N ALA A 14 53.91 -18.61 32.03
CA ALA A 14 52.49 -18.56 32.32
C ALA A 14 51.86 -17.14 32.42
N PRO A 15 52.54 -16.08 32.83
CA PRO A 15 51.93 -14.73 32.86
C PRO A 15 51.91 -13.99 31.55
N LEU A 16 52.58 -14.50 30.47
CA LEU A 16 52.61 -13.83 29.17
C LEU A 16 51.45 -14.20 28.23
N PHE A 17 50.63 -15.18 28.63
CA PHE A 17 49.46 -15.60 27.83
C PHE A 17 48.15 -14.93 28.25
N PHE A 18 48.09 -14.13 29.29
CA PHE A 18 46.87 -13.47 29.75
C PHE A 18 46.68 -12.02 29.25
N GLN A 19 47.57 -11.50 28.43
CA GLN A 19 47.41 -10.19 27.78
C GLN A 19 47.09 -10.27 26.28
N ALA A 20 46.84 -11.47 25.72
CA ALA A 20 46.57 -11.64 24.30
C ALA A 20 45.07 -11.79 23.96
N CYS A 21 44.18 -11.62 24.96
CA CYS A 21 42.74 -11.74 24.70
C CYS A 21 42.03 -10.45 24.26
N ASP A 22 42.67 -9.28 24.45
CA ASP A 22 42.09 -8.00 24.04
C ASP A 22 42.42 -7.58 22.57
N VAL A 23 43.28 -8.32 21.87
CA VAL A 23 43.70 -8.00 20.49
C VAL A 23 42.97 -8.88 19.44
N LEU A 24 42.14 -9.85 19.86
CA LEU A 24 41.45 -10.78 18.95
C LEU A 24 39.94 -10.57 18.90
N ASP A 25 39.44 -9.50 19.49
CA ASP A 25 38.05 -9.07 19.27
C ASP A 25 37.95 -8.15 18.04
N LEU A 26 38.58 -8.56 16.97
CA LEU A 26 38.34 -7.99 15.65
C LEU A 26 37.03 -8.62 15.18
N SER A 27 35.94 -7.87 15.26
CA SER A 27 34.73 -8.20 14.49
C SER A 27 35.16 -8.59 13.08
N PRO A 28 34.69 -9.73 12.53
CA PRO A 28 35.00 -10.09 11.14
C PRO A 28 34.76 -8.90 10.24
N ILE A 29 35.70 -8.58 9.37
CA ILE A 29 35.63 -7.44 8.44
C ILE A 29 34.36 -7.53 7.57
N ASP A 30 33.80 -8.70 7.43
CA ASP A 30 32.58 -9.00 6.66
C ASP A 30 31.29 -8.94 7.50
N TYR A 31 31.35 -8.63 8.80
CA TYR A 31 30.18 -8.54 9.66
C TYR A 31 29.90 -7.08 10.05
N ASN A 32 28.82 -6.52 9.47
CA ASN A 32 28.34 -5.19 9.82
C ASN A 32 27.64 -5.23 11.19
N ALA A 33 28.41 -5.17 12.27
CA ALA A 33 27.87 -4.96 13.61
C ALA A 33 27.43 -3.50 13.80
N ALA A 34 26.45 -3.27 14.66
CA ALA A 34 25.91 -1.92 14.90
C ALA A 34 27.00 -0.87 15.23
N GLY A 35 28.12 -1.28 15.84
CA GLY A 35 29.24 -0.38 16.19
C GLY A 35 30.17 0.01 15.04
N ASN A 36 30.12 -0.66 13.89
CA ASN A 36 31.00 -0.40 12.73
C ASN A 36 30.27 -0.10 11.41
N TYR A 37 28.95 -0.09 11.38
CA TYR A 37 28.19 0.14 10.16
C TYR A 37 28.13 1.63 9.78
N TRP A 38 27.81 2.52 10.68
CA TRP A 38 27.50 3.92 10.40
C TRP A 38 28.77 4.81 10.31
N GLN A 39 29.67 4.55 9.34
CA GLN A 39 30.97 5.21 9.27
C GLN A 39 31.08 6.25 8.14
N ASN A 40 30.21 6.23 7.15
CA ASN A 40 30.27 7.12 5.99
C ASN A 40 28.91 7.18 5.25
N GLU A 41 28.77 8.18 4.37
CA GLU A 41 27.53 8.42 3.61
C GLU A 41 27.16 7.22 2.70
N THR A 42 28.13 6.46 2.18
CA THR A 42 27.85 5.28 1.34
C THR A 42 27.08 4.20 2.12
N GLN A 43 27.45 3.99 3.38
CA GLN A 43 26.73 3.05 4.26
C GLN A 43 25.33 3.55 4.61
N VAL A 44 25.16 4.85 4.87
CA VAL A 44 23.84 5.46 5.09
C VAL A 44 22.96 5.30 3.86
N ASN A 45 23.48 5.54 2.66
CA ASN A 45 22.79 5.30 1.39
C ASN A 45 22.42 3.83 1.20
N GLY A 46 23.32 2.91 1.54
CA GLY A 46 23.04 1.48 1.47
C GLY A 46 21.89 1.08 2.39
N PHE A 47 21.86 1.61 3.62
CA PHE A 47 20.77 1.37 4.56
C PHE A 47 19.44 1.97 4.06
N MET A 48 19.47 3.20 3.56
CA MET A 48 18.32 3.85 2.94
C MET A 48 17.75 3.03 1.76
N THR A 49 18.62 2.49 0.90
CA THR A 49 18.20 1.57 -0.17
C THR A 49 17.53 0.32 0.40
N GLY A 50 18.06 -0.22 1.50
CA GLY A 50 17.45 -1.31 2.26
C GLY A 50 16.03 -0.98 2.72
N LEU A 51 15.79 0.23 3.24
CA LEU A 51 14.45 0.67 3.66
C LEU A 51 13.44 0.70 2.49
N HIS A 52 13.87 1.09 1.28
CA HIS A 52 13.00 1.06 0.09
C HIS A 52 12.73 -0.38 -0.39
N ASN A 53 13.71 -1.28 -0.29
CA ASN A 53 13.50 -2.71 -0.55
C ASN A 53 12.53 -3.31 0.48
N ASP A 54 12.62 -2.89 1.73
CA ASP A 54 11.68 -3.26 2.79
C ASP A 54 10.26 -2.75 2.53
N LEU A 55 10.11 -1.52 2.03
CA LEU A 55 8.82 -0.98 1.60
C LEU A 55 8.21 -1.85 0.49
N ARG A 56 9.02 -2.18 -0.54
CA ARG A 56 8.61 -3.06 -1.63
C ARG A 56 8.22 -4.44 -1.12
N ALA A 57 9.07 -5.07 -0.30
CA ALA A 57 8.80 -6.39 0.25
C ALA A 57 7.53 -6.44 1.12
N GLN A 58 7.26 -5.37 1.89
CA GLN A 58 6.06 -5.29 2.72
C GLN A 58 4.80 -5.08 1.89
N LEU A 59 4.85 -4.25 0.85
CA LEU A 59 3.65 -3.84 0.12
C LEU A 59 3.40 -4.57 -1.19
N ASN A 60 4.35 -5.32 -1.74
CA ASN A 60 4.21 -5.99 -3.04
C ASN A 60 2.88 -6.76 -3.24
N GLU A 61 2.34 -7.37 -2.17
CA GLU A 61 1.01 -8.00 -2.19
C GLU A 61 0.05 -7.36 -1.18
N GLN A 62 0.58 -6.86 -0.07
CA GLN A 62 -0.24 -6.39 1.06
C GLN A 62 -1.13 -5.21 0.71
N TYR A 63 -0.72 -4.34 -0.20
CA TYR A 63 -1.52 -3.18 -0.58
C TYR A 63 -2.87 -3.59 -1.22
N LEU A 64 -2.94 -4.70 -1.99
CA LEU A 64 -4.20 -5.26 -2.48
C LEU A 64 -4.98 -5.98 -1.38
N HIS A 65 -4.29 -6.73 -0.51
CA HIS A 65 -4.95 -7.43 0.60
C HIS A 65 -5.71 -6.46 1.52
N TYR A 66 -5.08 -5.35 1.89
CA TYR A 66 -5.71 -4.35 2.76
C TYR A 66 -6.61 -3.38 2.02
N GLY A 67 -6.24 -2.96 0.82
CA GLY A 67 -6.84 -1.82 0.15
C GLY A 67 -7.85 -2.15 -0.96
N GLU A 68 -7.94 -3.42 -1.40
CA GLU A 68 -8.79 -3.78 -2.54
C GLU A 68 -9.70 -4.98 -2.28
N LEU A 69 -9.16 -6.11 -1.83
CA LEU A 69 -9.86 -7.40 -1.85
C LEU A 69 -11.20 -7.39 -1.10
N ARG A 70 -11.29 -6.63 -0.02
CA ARG A 70 -12.51 -6.52 0.80
C ARG A 70 -13.59 -5.60 0.22
N SER A 71 -13.30 -4.96 -0.91
CA SER A 71 -14.13 -3.91 -1.49
C SER A 71 -15.29 -4.41 -2.36
N GLU A 72 -15.47 -5.72 -2.44
CA GLU A 72 -16.56 -6.37 -3.20
C GLU A 72 -16.52 -6.12 -4.72
N SER A 73 -15.37 -5.68 -5.25
CA SER A 73 -15.20 -5.43 -6.69
C SER A 73 -14.92 -6.69 -7.50
N GLN A 74 -14.59 -7.81 -6.82
CA GLN A 74 -14.16 -9.06 -7.43
C GLN A 74 -15.19 -10.19 -7.21
N LYS A 75 -15.15 -11.20 -8.09
CA LYS A 75 -16.02 -12.39 -8.00
C LYS A 75 -15.51 -13.37 -6.95
N THR A 76 -16.45 -14.07 -6.32
CA THR A 76 -16.15 -15.21 -5.44
C THR A 76 -16.46 -16.55 -6.11
N THR A 77 -17.27 -16.51 -7.15
CA THR A 77 -17.65 -17.69 -7.95
C THR A 77 -16.53 -18.10 -8.91
N ALA A 78 -16.72 -19.23 -9.57
CA ALA A 78 -15.77 -19.72 -10.57
C ALA A 78 -15.61 -18.71 -11.71
N ASN A 79 -14.34 -18.47 -12.07
CA ASN A 79 -13.98 -17.68 -13.24
C ASN A 79 -14.29 -18.48 -14.52
N LEU A 80 -14.48 -17.77 -15.64
CA LEU A 80 -14.83 -18.42 -16.90
C LEU A 80 -13.82 -19.50 -17.33
N CYS A 81 -12.54 -19.26 -17.08
CA CYS A 81 -11.44 -20.14 -17.46
C CYS A 81 -10.60 -20.61 -16.26
N GLY A 82 -11.12 -20.55 -15.05
CA GLY A 82 -10.38 -20.88 -13.84
C GLY A 82 -11.26 -21.31 -12.66
N PRO A 83 -10.64 -21.60 -11.52
CA PRO A 83 -11.33 -21.98 -10.29
C PRO A 83 -11.99 -20.76 -9.61
N ASN A 84 -12.65 -21.01 -8.49
CA ASN A 84 -13.10 -19.95 -7.58
C ASN A 84 -11.91 -19.15 -7.04
N SER A 85 -12.16 -17.89 -6.69
CA SER A 85 -11.15 -16.99 -6.10
C SER A 85 -10.44 -17.62 -4.90
N ARG A 86 -9.11 -17.48 -4.86
CA ARG A 86 -8.28 -17.78 -3.67
C ARG A 86 -8.59 -16.87 -2.50
N PHE A 87 -9.12 -15.70 -2.78
CA PHE A 87 -9.39 -14.64 -1.82
C PHE A 87 -10.87 -14.53 -1.44
N GLY A 88 -11.67 -15.56 -1.72
CA GLY A 88 -13.11 -15.57 -1.43
C GLY A 88 -13.44 -15.15 0.01
N ASN A 89 -12.61 -15.52 1.01
CA ASN A 89 -12.80 -15.09 2.39
C ASN A 89 -12.59 -13.59 2.59
N TYR A 90 -11.64 -12.96 1.87
CA TYR A 90 -11.47 -11.50 1.88
C TYR A 90 -12.67 -10.82 1.24
N ILE A 91 -13.03 -11.25 0.02
CA ILE A 91 -14.07 -10.65 -0.79
C ILE A 91 -15.42 -10.70 -0.07
N ASN A 92 -15.72 -11.83 0.60
CA ASN A 92 -16.93 -12.02 1.40
C ASN A 92 -16.82 -11.44 2.83
N ASN A 93 -15.75 -10.74 3.16
CA ASN A 93 -15.50 -10.25 4.51
C ASN A 93 -15.63 -11.33 5.61
N SER A 94 -15.29 -12.60 5.29
CA SER A 94 -15.29 -13.74 6.21
C SER A 94 -13.98 -13.78 6.99
N ILE A 95 -13.74 -12.75 7.82
CA ILE A 95 -12.50 -12.57 8.59
C ILE A 95 -12.76 -12.74 10.08
N SER A 96 -11.79 -13.33 10.79
CA SER A 96 -11.81 -13.54 12.24
C SER A 96 -10.38 -13.58 12.79
N GLU A 97 -10.19 -13.62 14.08
CA GLU A 97 -8.87 -13.72 14.72
C GLU A 97 -8.08 -14.98 14.33
N SER A 98 -8.76 -16.06 13.95
CA SER A 98 -8.15 -17.29 13.43
C SER A 98 -8.07 -17.33 11.90
N LEU A 99 -8.67 -16.37 11.23
CA LEU A 99 -8.73 -16.24 9.78
C LEU A 99 -8.41 -14.81 9.37
N THR A 100 -7.23 -14.32 9.75
CA THR A 100 -6.68 -13.02 9.33
C THR A 100 -6.03 -13.10 7.96
N LEU A 101 -5.95 -14.31 7.42
CA LEU A 101 -5.42 -14.61 6.10
C LEU A 101 -3.95 -14.21 5.98
N LYS A 102 -3.60 -13.30 5.09
CA LYS A 102 -2.22 -12.86 4.87
C LYS A 102 -1.94 -11.46 5.41
N THR A 103 -2.82 -10.90 6.23
CA THR A 103 -2.55 -9.60 6.82
C THR A 103 -1.42 -9.72 7.84
N ASN A 104 -0.31 -9.07 7.55
CA ASN A 104 0.92 -9.24 8.30
C ASN A 104 1.22 -8.00 9.15
N TRP A 105 0.55 -7.90 10.30
CA TRP A 105 0.85 -6.90 11.32
C TRP A 105 2.35 -6.91 11.71
N GLY A 106 2.91 -8.09 12.01
CA GLY A 106 4.30 -8.22 12.45
C GLY A 106 5.31 -7.78 11.38
N GLY A 107 4.98 -7.95 10.11
CA GLY A 107 5.83 -7.49 9.01
C GLY A 107 6.05 -5.97 9.02
N PHE A 108 5.03 -5.20 9.35
CA PHE A 108 5.15 -3.74 9.51
C PHE A 108 6.09 -3.38 10.67
N TYR A 109 6.00 -4.04 11.83
CA TYR A 109 6.86 -3.75 12.97
C TYR A 109 8.32 -4.07 12.71
N GLY A 110 8.62 -5.14 11.96
CA GLY A 110 9.98 -5.41 11.50
C GLY A 110 10.56 -4.26 10.65
N LYS A 111 9.73 -3.63 9.82
CA LYS A 111 10.15 -2.48 8.99
C LYS A 111 10.23 -1.19 9.80
N ILE A 112 9.32 -0.98 10.74
CA ILE A 112 9.34 0.16 11.68
C ILE A 112 10.64 0.14 12.51
N LEU A 113 11.08 -1.03 12.97
CA LEU A 113 12.35 -1.16 13.68
C LEU A 113 13.53 -0.66 12.83
N GLN A 114 13.61 -1.07 11.54
CA GLN A 114 14.67 -0.60 10.65
C GLN A 114 14.61 0.92 10.43
N VAL A 115 13.42 1.48 10.29
CA VAL A 115 13.23 2.92 10.17
C VAL A 115 13.64 3.64 11.46
N ASN A 116 13.32 3.10 12.64
CA ASN A 116 13.72 3.67 13.92
C ASN A 116 15.25 3.69 14.09
N LEU A 117 15.95 2.64 13.64
CA LEU A 117 17.43 2.63 13.58
C LEU A 117 17.96 3.78 12.73
N MET A 118 17.36 4.04 11.56
CA MET A 118 17.74 5.17 10.72
C MET A 118 17.49 6.51 11.43
N ILE A 119 16.33 6.67 12.07
CA ILE A 119 15.96 7.88 12.82
C ILE A 119 16.98 8.11 13.94
N GLU A 120 17.28 7.11 14.75
CA GLU A 120 18.26 7.21 15.85
C GLU A 120 19.61 7.70 15.34
N GLN A 121 20.12 7.12 14.25
CA GLN A 121 21.38 7.52 13.66
C GLN A 121 21.37 8.94 13.08
N MET A 122 20.23 9.38 12.54
CA MET A 122 20.10 10.75 12.02
C MET A 122 19.94 11.78 13.16
N GLU A 123 19.43 11.39 14.31
CA GLU A 123 19.26 12.28 15.46
C GLU A 123 20.54 12.39 16.31
N THR A 124 21.21 11.27 16.54
CA THR A 124 22.29 11.19 17.55
C THR A 124 23.63 10.69 17.02
N GLY A 125 23.68 10.16 15.80
CA GLY A 125 24.87 9.60 15.15
C GLY A 125 25.25 10.30 13.87
N CYS A 126 26.07 9.65 13.04
CA CYS A 126 26.46 10.06 11.68
C CYS A 126 26.95 11.52 11.61
N GLU A 127 27.82 11.96 12.55
CA GLU A 127 28.32 13.34 12.64
C GLU A 127 29.05 13.81 11.36
N PHE A 128 29.52 12.89 10.54
CA PHE A 128 30.16 13.16 9.25
C PHE A 128 29.19 13.72 8.18
N LEU A 129 27.87 13.60 8.37
CA LEU A 129 26.89 14.16 7.46
C LEU A 129 26.69 15.66 7.70
N ASN A 130 26.65 16.43 6.63
CA ASN A 130 26.19 17.81 6.71
C ASN A 130 24.67 17.89 6.96
N ASP A 131 24.18 19.08 7.35
CA ASP A 131 22.77 19.27 7.72
C ASP A 131 21.82 18.97 6.57
N SER A 132 22.16 19.30 5.31
CA SER A 132 21.34 19.01 4.13
C SER A 132 21.13 17.50 3.98
N LYS A 133 22.20 16.73 4.00
CA LYS A 133 22.14 15.26 3.89
C LYS A 133 21.40 14.62 5.07
N ARG A 134 21.74 15.06 6.29
CA ARG A 134 21.06 14.59 7.49
C ARG A 134 19.55 14.81 7.40
N ASN A 135 19.12 16.00 7.00
CA ASN A 135 17.70 16.31 6.82
C ASN A 135 17.05 15.52 5.68
N TYR A 136 17.77 15.26 4.59
CA TYR A 136 17.27 14.40 3.51
C TYR A 136 16.93 12.99 4.04
N TYR A 137 17.85 12.36 4.75
CA TYR A 137 17.64 11.03 5.33
C TYR A 137 16.57 11.02 6.44
N LYS A 138 16.49 12.07 7.25
CA LYS A 138 15.39 12.26 8.21
C LYS A 138 14.05 12.31 7.51
N GLY A 139 13.94 13.07 6.42
CA GLY A 139 12.74 13.17 5.63
C GLY A 139 12.25 11.81 5.16
N ILE A 140 13.14 10.96 4.64
CA ILE A 140 12.82 9.59 4.22
C ILE A 140 12.36 8.75 5.42
N ALA A 141 13.13 8.71 6.50
CA ALA A 141 12.85 7.82 7.62
C ALA A 141 11.54 8.17 8.33
N TYR A 142 11.29 9.44 8.66
CA TYR A 142 10.02 9.86 9.25
C TYR A 142 8.83 9.66 8.32
N GLY A 143 9.01 9.88 7.01
CA GLY A 143 7.96 9.62 6.01
C GLY A 143 7.58 8.15 5.93
N LEU A 144 8.55 7.25 5.88
CA LEU A 144 8.32 5.81 5.88
C LEU A 144 7.66 5.32 7.18
N ARG A 145 8.08 5.84 8.36
CA ARG A 145 7.46 5.48 9.64
C ARG A 145 5.99 5.91 9.69
N ALA A 146 5.72 7.16 9.29
CA ALA A 146 4.36 7.66 9.17
C ALA A 146 3.52 6.77 8.24
N TYR A 147 4.06 6.36 7.11
CA TYR A 147 3.38 5.54 6.12
C TYR A 147 3.04 4.14 6.66
N TYR A 148 3.99 3.46 7.33
CA TYR A 148 3.74 2.16 7.95
C TYR A 148 2.71 2.25 9.06
N TYR A 149 2.79 3.25 9.95
CA TYR A 149 1.77 3.45 10.97
C TYR A 149 0.41 3.84 10.40
N PHE A 150 0.36 4.54 9.27
CA PHE A 150 -0.91 4.86 8.62
C PHE A 150 -1.58 3.62 8.01
N TRP A 151 -0.82 2.67 7.47
CA TRP A 151 -1.34 1.36 7.07
C TRP A 151 -1.91 0.59 8.27
N LEU A 152 -1.17 0.52 9.36
CA LEU A 152 -1.62 -0.12 10.59
C LEU A 152 -2.86 0.56 11.18
N TYR A 153 -2.85 1.89 11.27
CA TYR A 153 -3.96 2.69 11.80
C TYR A 153 -5.25 2.50 11.02
N ARG A 154 -5.21 2.62 9.68
CA ARG A 154 -6.41 2.42 8.84
C ARG A 154 -6.95 1.00 8.92
N SER A 155 -6.09 0.04 9.22
CA SER A 155 -6.46 -1.39 9.26
C SER A 155 -6.90 -1.85 10.64
N TYR A 156 -6.28 -1.37 11.72
CA TYR A 156 -6.48 -1.90 13.08
C TYR A 156 -6.93 -0.85 14.11
N GLY A 157 -6.95 0.43 13.75
CA GLY A 157 -7.17 1.54 14.68
C GLY A 157 -5.93 1.85 15.51
N GLY A 158 -6.06 1.92 16.84
CA GLY A 158 -4.93 2.08 17.74
C GLY A 158 -4.00 0.86 17.71
N VAL A 159 -2.69 1.10 17.74
CA VAL A 159 -1.66 0.06 17.63
C VAL A 159 -0.49 0.35 18.58
N PRO A 160 0.34 -0.63 18.95
CA PRO A 160 1.56 -0.37 19.71
C PRO A 160 2.45 0.67 18.99
N LEU A 161 2.89 1.69 19.70
CA LEU A 161 3.77 2.73 19.16
C LEU A 161 5.23 2.43 19.52
N GLU A 162 5.87 1.55 18.75
CA GLU A 162 7.31 1.27 18.87
C GLU A 162 8.10 2.39 18.20
N LEU A 163 8.65 3.29 18.99
CA LEU A 163 9.35 4.49 18.51
C LEU A 163 10.85 4.48 18.84
N GLU A 164 11.30 3.52 19.65
CA GLU A 164 12.66 3.37 20.14
C GLU A 164 13.28 2.05 19.69
N VAL A 165 14.59 2.00 19.67
CA VAL A 165 15.34 0.79 19.31
C VAL A 165 15.83 0.09 20.57
N LYS A 166 15.01 -0.76 21.16
CA LYS A 166 15.36 -1.49 22.40
C LYS A 166 16.31 -2.67 22.15
N VAL A 167 16.16 -3.34 21.01
CA VAL A 167 16.86 -4.61 20.71
C VAL A 167 18.39 -4.46 20.52
N THR A 168 18.89 -3.27 20.24
CA THR A 168 20.33 -3.00 20.08
C THR A 168 21.05 -2.70 21.40
N GLN A 169 20.31 -2.58 22.51
CA GLN A 169 20.86 -2.15 23.81
C GLN A 169 21.37 -3.32 24.67
N GLY A 170 21.49 -4.54 24.11
CA GLY A 170 21.99 -5.72 24.79
C GLY A 170 21.00 -6.88 24.80
N ALA A 171 21.19 -7.87 25.69
CA ALA A 171 20.27 -8.99 25.81
C ALA A 171 18.92 -8.50 26.33
N VAL A 172 17.89 -8.58 25.48
CA VAL A 172 16.51 -8.18 25.78
C VAL A 172 15.67 -9.44 26.00
N ASN A 173 14.93 -9.51 27.11
CA ASN A 173 13.97 -10.58 27.32
C ASN A 173 12.65 -10.26 26.61
N ALA A 174 11.93 -11.28 26.15
CA ALA A 174 10.64 -11.08 25.47
C ALA A 174 9.65 -10.16 26.24
N PRO A 175 9.50 -10.27 27.58
CA PRO A 175 8.63 -9.38 28.34
C PRO A 175 9.01 -7.88 28.28
N ASP A 176 10.29 -7.54 28.04
CA ASP A 176 10.75 -6.16 27.92
C ASP A 176 10.27 -5.50 26.62
N LEU A 177 9.82 -6.32 25.65
CA LEU A 177 9.31 -5.91 24.36
C LEU A 177 7.78 -5.89 24.29
N TYR A 178 7.09 -6.41 25.29
CA TYR A 178 5.62 -6.40 25.31
C TYR A 178 5.10 -4.95 25.37
N MET A 179 4.05 -4.68 24.59
CA MET A 179 3.54 -3.33 24.46
C MET A 179 2.02 -3.33 24.29
N GLU A 180 1.35 -2.54 25.10
CA GLU A 180 -0.08 -2.25 24.92
C GLU A 180 -0.33 -1.48 23.62
N ARG A 181 -1.52 -1.61 23.09
CA ARG A 181 -1.98 -0.77 21.99
C ARG A 181 -2.17 0.66 22.50
N ALA A 182 -1.59 1.62 21.82
CA ALA A 182 -1.97 3.03 21.97
C ALA A 182 -3.42 3.23 21.48
N SER A 183 -4.07 4.30 21.91
CA SER A 183 -5.36 4.69 21.36
C SER A 183 -5.26 5.06 19.87
N ALA A 184 -6.37 5.10 19.16
CA ALA A 184 -6.40 5.58 17.79
C ALA A 184 -5.99 7.06 17.69
N GLU A 185 -6.36 7.88 18.68
CA GLU A 185 -5.98 9.29 18.75
C GLU A 185 -4.46 9.45 18.89
N GLU A 186 -3.84 8.70 19.81
CA GLU A 186 -2.39 8.73 20.00
C GLU A 186 -1.65 8.23 18.76
N THR A 187 -2.17 7.16 18.13
CA THR A 187 -1.59 6.62 16.90
C THR A 187 -1.66 7.64 15.77
N LEU A 188 -2.81 8.28 15.55
CA LEU A 188 -2.99 9.30 14.53
C LEU A 188 -2.14 10.54 14.82
N ALA A 189 -2.04 10.96 16.08
CA ALA A 189 -1.19 12.08 16.49
C ALA A 189 0.30 11.81 16.17
N GLN A 190 0.76 10.58 16.40
CA GLN A 190 2.13 10.18 16.05
C GLN A 190 2.34 10.17 14.53
N ILE A 191 1.37 9.67 13.76
CA ILE A 191 1.43 9.71 12.28
C ILE A 191 1.50 11.14 11.77
N LYS A 192 0.65 12.04 12.28
CA LYS A 192 0.68 13.47 11.93
C LYS A 192 2.04 14.08 12.27
N LYS A 193 2.58 13.82 13.47
CA LYS A 193 3.89 14.31 13.89
C LYS A 193 5.01 13.82 12.95
N ASP A 194 5.02 12.56 12.57
CA ASP A 194 6.06 12.00 11.72
C ASP A 194 5.99 12.57 10.29
N VAL A 195 4.78 12.67 9.70
CA VAL A 195 4.65 13.23 8.35
C VAL A 195 4.99 14.72 8.29
N GLU A 196 4.64 15.49 9.32
CA GLU A 196 5.06 16.90 9.44
C GLU A 196 6.57 17.04 9.57
N THR A 197 7.20 16.19 10.38
CA THR A 197 8.65 16.13 10.52
C THR A 197 9.32 15.77 9.20
N SER A 198 8.78 14.83 8.45
CA SER A 198 9.27 14.44 7.13
C SER A 198 9.24 15.60 6.14
N VAL A 199 8.11 16.29 6.00
CA VAL A 199 7.96 17.44 5.10
C VAL A 199 8.90 18.59 5.49
N ALA A 200 9.02 18.87 6.80
CA ALA A 200 9.92 19.91 7.31
C ALA A 200 11.39 19.56 7.05
N ALA A 201 11.79 18.32 7.26
CA ALA A 201 13.16 17.84 7.04
C ALA A 201 13.54 17.93 5.55
N PHE A 202 12.70 17.48 4.63
CA PHE A 202 12.93 17.66 3.20
C PHE A 202 13.00 19.13 2.79
N SER A 203 12.18 19.98 3.39
CA SER A 203 12.21 21.43 3.12
C SER A 203 13.50 22.09 3.60
N ALA A 204 14.03 21.65 4.74
CA ALA A 204 15.31 22.11 5.28
C ALA A 204 16.51 21.54 4.49
N SER A 205 16.40 20.33 3.98
CA SER A 205 17.42 19.70 3.14
C SER A 205 17.61 20.42 1.81
N GLY A 206 16.53 20.69 1.10
CA GLY A 206 16.55 21.20 -0.27
C GLY A 206 16.99 20.17 -1.32
N GLU A 207 17.40 18.95 -0.92
CA GLU A 207 17.76 17.88 -1.86
C GLU A 207 16.52 17.23 -2.47
N LYS A 208 16.67 16.79 -3.71
CA LYS A 208 15.62 16.08 -4.44
C LYS A 208 15.91 14.59 -4.48
N SER A 209 14.88 13.78 -4.37
CA SER A 209 14.98 12.34 -4.62
C SER A 209 15.36 12.09 -6.09
N PRO A 210 16.19 11.06 -6.38
CA PRO A 210 16.70 10.83 -7.73
C PRO A 210 15.61 10.40 -8.72
N ASN A 211 14.56 9.76 -8.23
CA ASN A 211 13.42 9.30 -9.02
C ASN A 211 12.25 8.92 -8.09
N TYR A 212 11.13 8.50 -8.66
CA TYR A 212 9.91 8.16 -7.91
C TYR A 212 9.93 6.77 -7.23
N TYR A 213 11.02 6.04 -7.27
CA TYR A 213 11.22 4.83 -6.44
C TYR A 213 11.73 5.14 -5.04
N HIS A 214 12.15 6.38 -4.83
CA HIS A 214 12.65 6.84 -3.54
C HIS A 214 11.60 7.73 -2.86
N TRP A 215 11.42 7.51 -1.57
CA TRP A 215 10.60 8.40 -0.77
C TRP A 215 11.07 9.84 -0.92
N SER A 216 10.15 10.75 -1.16
CA SER A 216 10.45 12.14 -1.51
C SER A 216 9.62 13.11 -0.69
N LYS A 217 9.92 14.41 -0.80
CA LYS A 217 9.05 15.46 -0.26
C LYS A 217 7.63 15.34 -0.81
N ASP A 218 7.49 15.06 -2.11
CA ASP A 218 6.19 14.97 -2.76
C ASP A 218 5.41 13.73 -2.29
N ALA A 219 6.08 12.59 -2.05
CA ALA A 219 5.48 11.43 -1.41
C ALA A 219 5.00 11.76 0.03
N SER A 220 5.79 12.53 0.78
CA SER A 220 5.40 13.01 2.12
C SER A 220 4.23 13.99 2.07
N LEU A 221 4.13 14.84 1.05
CA LEU A 221 2.99 15.74 0.84
C LEU A 221 1.72 14.96 0.48
N MET A 222 1.82 13.93 -0.36
CA MET A 222 0.71 13.03 -0.67
C MET A 222 0.22 12.31 0.59
N LEU A 223 1.13 11.72 1.36
CA LEU A 223 0.79 11.09 2.64
C LEU A 223 0.17 12.08 3.62
N LYS A 224 0.74 13.28 3.74
CA LYS A 224 0.19 14.33 4.59
C LYS A 224 -1.25 14.65 4.20
N ALA A 225 -1.52 14.85 2.93
CA ALA A 225 -2.86 15.11 2.44
C ALA A 225 -3.83 13.97 2.76
N GLU A 226 -3.42 12.72 2.53
CA GLU A 226 -4.24 11.53 2.80
C GLU A 226 -4.53 11.37 4.30
N VAL A 227 -3.53 11.57 5.17
CA VAL A 227 -3.67 11.50 6.64
C VAL A 227 -4.63 12.55 7.17
N TYR A 228 -4.50 13.79 6.72
CA TYR A 228 -5.36 14.89 7.18
C TYR A 228 -6.77 14.79 6.60
N LEU A 229 -6.93 14.36 5.35
CA LEU A 229 -8.23 14.07 4.76
C LEU A 229 -8.93 12.93 5.50
N TRP A 230 -8.20 11.85 5.83
CA TRP A 230 -8.70 10.75 6.65
C TRP A 230 -9.14 11.24 8.03
N SER A 231 -8.30 12.00 8.72
CA SER A 231 -8.60 12.57 10.03
C SER A 231 -9.87 13.44 10.04
N ALA A 232 -10.11 14.19 8.95
CA ALA A 232 -11.28 15.04 8.83
C ALA A 232 -12.57 14.28 8.56
N LYS A 233 -12.49 13.11 7.92
CA LYS A 233 -13.67 12.44 7.35
C LYS A 233 -14.00 11.09 7.98
N VAL A 234 -13.02 10.31 8.40
CA VAL A 234 -13.32 8.96 8.90
C VAL A 234 -13.81 9.03 10.33
N THR A 235 -15.04 8.60 10.51
CA THR A 235 -15.70 8.48 11.83
C THR A 235 -16.35 7.13 11.95
N THR A 236 -16.38 6.60 13.16
CA THR A 236 -17.28 5.52 13.53
C THR A 236 -18.11 6.01 14.72
N ASP A 237 -19.40 5.82 14.66
CA ASP A 237 -20.32 6.19 15.74
C ASP A 237 -20.20 5.26 16.95
N ASP A 238 -19.40 4.20 16.85
CA ASP A 238 -19.16 3.28 17.95
C ASP A 238 -18.00 3.80 18.81
N PRO A 239 -18.24 4.23 20.05
CA PRO A 239 -17.18 4.73 20.94
C PRO A 239 -16.14 3.66 21.30
N LYS A 240 -16.41 2.39 20.99
CA LYS A 240 -15.47 1.28 21.15
C LYS A 240 -14.63 1.06 19.90
N ASN A 241 -15.02 1.65 18.77
CA ASN A 241 -14.26 1.58 17.55
C ASN A 241 -13.36 2.81 17.44
N PRO A 242 -12.04 2.61 17.32
CA PRO A 242 -11.08 3.70 17.52
C PRO A 242 -10.94 4.68 16.34
N HIS A 243 -11.75 4.59 15.29
CA HIS A 243 -11.75 5.58 14.22
C HIS A 243 -12.69 6.74 14.56
N THR A 244 -12.13 7.87 14.92
CA THR A 244 -12.89 9.10 15.18
C THR A 244 -12.41 10.20 14.26
N ALA A 245 -13.30 10.73 13.40
CA ALA A 245 -13.01 11.93 12.65
C ALA A 245 -13.01 13.15 13.56
N THR A 246 -12.10 14.07 13.31
CA THR A 246 -12.11 15.36 13.98
C THR A 246 -13.20 16.28 13.43
N GLY A 247 -13.69 16.02 12.21
CA GLY A 247 -14.62 16.87 11.46
C GLY A 247 -14.03 18.25 11.13
N SER A 248 -12.72 18.39 11.24
CA SER A 248 -12.01 19.65 11.25
C SER A 248 -11.84 20.24 9.85
N THR A 249 -12.41 21.43 9.62
CA THR A 249 -12.10 22.24 8.44
C THR A 249 -10.61 22.57 8.36
N GLU A 250 -9.91 22.64 9.49
CA GLU A 250 -8.46 22.84 9.55
C GLU A 250 -7.70 21.67 8.95
N ASP A 251 -8.10 20.44 9.25
CA ASP A 251 -7.51 19.24 8.66
C ASP A 251 -7.73 19.20 7.14
N LEU A 252 -8.93 19.53 6.65
CA LEU A 252 -9.22 19.65 5.22
C LEU A 252 -8.33 20.71 4.54
N ASN A 253 -8.18 21.88 5.14
CA ASN A 253 -7.32 22.93 4.61
C ASN A 253 -5.83 22.54 4.65
N THR A 254 -5.40 21.79 5.63
CA THR A 254 -4.04 21.23 5.71
C THR A 254 -3.79 20.24 4.59
N ALA A 255 -4.74 19.33 4.32
CA ALA A 255 -4.69 18.40 3.20
C ALA A 255 -4.63 19.14 1.86
N LYS A 256 -5.51 20.12 1.66
CA LYS A 256 -5.53 20.99 0.46
C LYS A 256 -4.20 21.71 0.25
N SER A 257 -3.65 22.29 1.32
CA SER A 257 -2.35 22.98 1.27
C SER A 257 -1.21 22.05 0.91
N ALA A 258 -1.22 20.80 1.38
CA ALA A 258 -0.21 19.80 1.02
C ALA A 258 -0.27 19.47 -0.48
N LEU A 259 -1.44 19.17 -1.02
CA LEU A 259 -1.61 18.88 -2.45
C LEU A 259 -1.25 20.07 -3.35
N SER A 260 -1.54 21.30 -2.91
CA SER A 260 -1.23 22.51 -3.67
C SER A 260 0.28 22.79 -3.80
N GLN A 261 1.12 22.12 -3.02
CA GLN A 261 2.58 22.24 -3.12
C GLN A 261 3.19 21.30 -4.17
N LEU A 262 2.43 20.32 -4.65
CA LEU A 262 2.88 19.42 -5.71
C LEU A 262 3.06 20.23 -7.02
N SER A 263 4.19 20.06 -7.67
CA SER A 263 4.50 20.77 -8.91
C SER A 263 5.30 19.92 -9.88
N GLY A 264 5.09 20.15 -11.16
CA GLY A 264 5.79 19.41 -12.22
C GLY A 264 5.14 18.08 -12.60
N TYR A 265 3.99 17.77 -12.02
CA TYR A 265 3.18 16.60 -12.35
C TYR A 265 2.05 16.96 -13.33
N ALA A 266 1.66 15.98 -14.12
CA ALA A 266 0.53 16.08 -15.05
C ALA A 266 -0.05 14.69 -15.30
N LEU A 267 -1.33 14.62 -15.65
CA LEU A 267 -1.93 13.37 -16.12
C LEU A 267 -1.29 12.96 -17.44
N GLU A 268 -0.94 11.69 -17.57
CA GLU A 268 -0.49 11.14 -18.85
C GLU A 268 -1.66 11.04 -19.82
N SER A 269 -1.44 11.46 -21.06
CA SER A 269 -2.47 11.43 -22.10
C SER A 269 -2.88 10.01 -22.48
N ASP A 270 -1.93 9.07 -22.45
CA ASP A 270 -2.18 7.64 -22.63
C ASP A 270 -2.09 6.93 -21.27
N PHE A 271 -3.24 6.53 -20.77
CA PHE A 271 -3.35 5.85 -19.47
C PHE A 271 -2.54 4.54 -19.41
N SER A 272 -2.44 3.80 -20.53
CA SER A 272 -1.75 2.51 -20.56
C SER A 272 -0.24 2.63 -20.33
N VAL A 273 0.35 3.77 -20.65
CA VAL A 273 1.78 4.05 -20.46
C VAL A 273 2.19 3.95 -18.99
N LEU A 274 1.29 4.31 -18.07
CA LEU A 274 1.54 4.26 -16.62
C LEU A 274 1.92 2.85 -16.14
N PHE A 275 1.32 1.82 -16.74
CA PHE A 275 1.44 0.42 -16.29
C PHE A 275 2.35 -0.42 -17.20
N SER A 276 3.05 0.22 -18.13
CA SER A 276 3.97 -0.42 -19.05
C SER A 276 5.43 -0.25 -18.64
N ASN A 277 6.26 -1.26 -18.91
CA ASN A 277 7.71 -1.14 -18.69
C ASN A 277 8.34 -0.03 -19.54
N ALA A 278 7.75 0.30 -20.70
CA ALA A 278 8.21 1.40 -21.57
C ALA A 278 8.00 2.78 -20.94
N GLY A 279 7.02 2.92 -20.06
CA GLY A 279 6.68 4.15 -19.34
C GLY A 279 7.50 4.40 -18.07
N LYS A 280 8.27 3.41 -17.58
CA LYS A 280 9.10 3.54 -16.37
C LYS A 280 10.03 4.75 -16.46
N LEU A 281 10.02 5.59 -15.42
CA LEU A 281 10.80 6.83 -15.30
C LEU A 281 10.60 7.88 -16.42
N LYS A 282 9.62 7.68 -17.30
CA LYS A 282 9.37 8.57 -18.45
C LYS A 282 8.06 9.34 -18.32
N ASN A 283 7.16 8.94 -17.43
CA ASN A 283 5.89 9.60 -17.20
C ASN A 283 6.02 10.76 -16.20
N LYS A 284 5.03 11.65 -16.20
CA LYS A 284 4.95 12.81 -15.31
C LYS A 284 3.84 12.66 -14.26
N GLU A 285 3.20 11.51 -14.19
CA GLU A 285 2.07 11.31 -13.31
C GLU A 285 2.46 10.58 -12.02
N VAL A 286 3.42 9.65 -12.05
CA VAL A 286 3.83 8.85 -10.91
C VAL A 286 4.65 9.67 -9.92
N ILE A 287 4.24 9.66 -8.64
CA ILE A 287 4.89 10.36 -7.53
C ILE A 287 5.70 9.40 -6.67
N LEU A 288 5.15 8.21 -6.40
CA LEU A 288 5.83 7.15 -5.66
C LEU A 288 5.43 5.78 -6.20
N SER A 289 6.40 4.93 -6.45
CA SER A 289 6.20 3.58 -6.95
C SER A 289 7.16 2.58 -6.31
N LEU A 290 6.74 1.33 -6.23
CA LEU A 290 7.62 0.20 -5.94
C LEU A 290 8.29 -0.22 -7.24
N TYR A 291 9.62 -0.23 -7.24
CA TYR A 291 10.39 -0.70 -8.38
C TYR A 291 10.25 -2.21 -8.56
N MET A 292 9.88 -2.64 -9.76
CA MET A 292 9.77 -4.04 -10.15
C MET A 292 10.64 -4.29 -11.38
N ASP A 293 11.32 -5.41 -11.39
CA ASP A 293 12.18 -5.83 -12.50
C ASP A 293 12.31 -7.35 -12.52
N LYS A 294 12.35 -7.97 -13.70
CA LYS A 294 12.39 -9.42 -13.86
C LYS A 294 13.58 -10.09 -13.15
N ASP A 295 14.70 -9.39 -13.05
CA ASP A 295 15.94 -9.91 -12.46
C ASP A 295 16.08 -9.58 -10.96
N GLU A 296 15.18 -8.76 -10.40
CA GLU A 296 15.21 -8.32 -9.00
C GLU A 296 13.93 -8.69 -8.23
N ALA A 297 12.77 -8.27 -8.69
CA ALA A 297 11.49 -8.50 -8.03
C ALA A 297 10.32 -8.46 -9.00
N THR A 298 9.47 -9.48 -8.96
CA THR A 298 8.23 -9.55 -9.73
C THR A 298 7.02 -9.64 -8.82
N SER A 299 5.83 -9.22 -9.29
CA SER A 299 4.60 -9.32 -8.54
C SER A 299 3.88 -10.64 -8.77
N GLY A 300 3.95 -11.54 -7.79
CA GLY A 300 3.18 -12.80 -7.80
C GLY A 300 1.67 -12.60 -7.70
N MET A 301 1.22 -11.46 -7.14
CA MET A 301 -0.19 -11.15 -6.94
C MET A 301 -0.93 -11.04 -8.27
N TYR A 302 -0.41 -10.27 -9.22
CA TYR A 302 -1.06 -10.05 -10.50
C TYR A 302 -1.11 -11.28 -11.41
N LYS A 303 -0.18 -12.24 -11.23
CA LYS A 303 -0.23 -13.53 -11.91
C LYS A 303 -1.59 -14.23 -11.78
N GLY A 304 -2.26 -14.05 -10.64
CA GLY A 304 -3.57 -14.63 -10.35
C GLY A 304 -4.73 -14.02 -11.14
N TYR A 305 -4.52 -12.92 -11.86
CA TYR A 305 -5.57 -12.22 -12.63
C TYR A 305 -5.54 -12.53 -14.13
N PHE A 306 -4.67 -13.45 -14.57
CA PHE A 306 -4.54 -13.80 -15.98
C PHE A 306 -4.91 -15.24 -16.25
N TYR A 307 -5.38 -15.51 -17.48
CA TYR A 307 -5.91 -16.81 -17.87
C TYR A 307 -4.92 -17.97 -17.63
N HIS A 308 -5.52 -19.13 -17.33
CA HIS A 308 -4.79 -20.37 -17.11
C HIS A 308 -4.08 -20.86 -18.40
N PRO A 309 -2.94 -21.58 -18.29
CA PRO A 309 -2.28 -22.23 -19.44
C PRO A 309 -3.18 -23.18 -20.24
N GLY A 310 -4.25 -23.69 -19.62
CA GLY A 310 -5.30 -24.47 -20.29
C GLY A 310 -6.39 -23.65 -20.97
N PHE A 311 -6.21 -22.33 -21.06
CA PHE A 311 -7.12 -21.45 -21.80
C PHE A 311 -7.29 -21.95 -23.23
N ASN A 312 -8.51 -22.19 -23.63
CA ASN A 312 -8.82 -22.66 -24.96
C ASN A 312 -9.44 -21.54 -25.79
N GLY A 313 -8.59 -20.84 -26.54
CA GLY A 313 -8.99 -19.73 -27.37
C GLY A 313 -9.99 -20.05 -28.48
N THR A 314 -10.30 -21.32 -28.72
CA THR A 314 -11.38 -21.72 -29.63
C THR A 314 -12.76 -21.75 -28.94
N LEU A 315 -12.79 -21.74 -27.61
CA LEU A 315 -14.00 -21.71 -26.78
C LEU A 315 -14.36 -20.32 -26.27
N VAL A 316 -13.48 -19.33 -26.50
CA VAL A 316 -13.67 -17.94 -26.13
C VAL A 316 -13.53 -17.02 -27.33
N VAL A 317 -14.30 -15.95 -27.30
CA VAL A 317 -14.40 -14.95 -28.36
C VAL A 317 -14.27 -13.54 -27.78
N ASP A 318 -13.92 -12.57 -28.62
CA ASP A 318 -14.08 -11.16 -28.30
C ASP A 318 -15.58 -10.74 -28.33
N LYS A 319 -15.88 -9.49 -28.09
CA LYS A 319 -17.25 -8.97 -28.12
C LYS A 319 -17.89 -9.00 -29.52
N GLU A 320 -17.09 -9.05 -30.58
CA GLU A 320 -17.50 -9.19 -31.96
C GLU A 320 -17.74 -10.66 -32.39
N GLY A 321 -17.38 -11.64 -31.53
CA GLY A 321 -17.51 -13.05 -31.79
C GLY A 321 -16.31 -13.71 -32.49
N ASN A 322 -15.18 -13.03 -32.59
CA ASN A 322 -13.97 -13.59 -33.16
C ASN A 322 -13.21 -14.44 -32.14
N GLU A 323 -12.68 -15.59 -32.59
CA GLU A 323 -11.86 -16.46 -31.73
C GLU A 323 -10.55 -15.77 -31.35
N LEU A 324 -10.20 -15.83 -30.05
CA LEU A 324 -9.03 -15.13 -29.49
C LEU A 324 -7.70 -15.84 -29.68
N GLY A 325 -7.72 -17.12 -30.07
CA GLY A 325 -6.49 -17.94 -30.17
C GLY A 325 -6.03 -18.50 -28.82
N GLN A 326 -4.89 -19.18 -28.81
CA GLN A 326 -4.43 -19.94 -27.64
C GLN A 326 -3.77 -19.08 -26.56
N ASP A 327 -3.09 -18.02 -26.93
CA ASP A 327 -2.35 -17.15 -26.01
C ASP A 327 -2.36 -15.68 -26.50
N PRO A 328 -3.56 -15.04 -26.46
CA PRO A 328 -3.72 -13.69 -27.05
C PRO A 328 -2.92 -12.60 -26.34
N LEU A 329 -2.52 -12.81 -25.09
CA LEU A 329 -1.71 -11.88 -24.30
C LEU A 329 -0.22 -12.28 -24.23
N ASP A 330 0.20 -13.34 -24.94
CA ASP A 330 1.59 -13.81 -24.95
C ASP A 330 2.17 -14.14 -23.56
N LEU A 331 1.34 -14.77 -22.71
CA LEU A 331 1.72 -15.12 -21.32
C LEU A 331 2.72 -16.28 -21.21
N LYS A 332 2.99 -16.98 -22.30
CA LYS A 332 3.92 -18.15 -22.33
C LYS A 332 3.60 -19.21 -21.26
N GLY A 333 2.32 -19.34 -20.88
CA GLY A 333 1.89 -20.25 -19.83
C GLY A 333 2.30 -19.81 -18.40
N SER A 334 2.70 -18.56 -18.19
CA SER A 334 3.19 -18.06 -16.90
C SER A 334 2.09 -17.70 -15.89
N ALA A 335 0.81 -17.77 -16.27
CA ALA A 335 -0.30 -17.34 -15.43
C ALA A 335 -1.20 -18.49 -14.98
N LEU A 336 -2.06 -18.23 -14.00
CA LEU A 336 -3.10 -19.14 -13.51
C LEU A 336 -4.19 -18.32 -12.85
N GLN A 337 -5.29 -18.06 -13.60
CA GLN A 337 -6.37 -17.20 -13.12
C GLN A 337 -7.08 -17.81 -11.91
N TYR A 338 -7.08 -17.04 -10.83
CA TYR A 338 -7.89 -17.27 -9.63
C TYR A 338 -8.80 -16.09 -9.33
N GLU A 339 -8.43 -14.89 -9.80
CA GLU A 339 -9.10 -13.64 -9.46
C GLU A 339 -9.69 -13.00 -10.71
N GLU A 340 -10.90 -12.46 -10.59
CA GLU A 340 -11.62 -11.79 -11.68
C GLU A 340 -12.49 -10.67 -11.12
N TYR A 341 -12.49 -9.52 -11.79
CA TYR A 341 -13.39 -8.43 -11.44
C TYR A 341 -14.83 -8.72 -11.90
N LYS A 342 -15.80 -8.21 -11.16
CA LYS A 342 -17.22 -8.33 -11.51
C LYS A 342 -17.52 -7.61 -12.82
N ARG A 343 -18.38 -8.23 -13.64
CA ARG A 343 -18.85 -7.65 -14.91
C ARG A 343 -19.42 -6.25 -14.73
N ALA A 344 -20.22 -6.03 -13.67
CA ALA A 344 -20.82 -4.74 -13.38
C ALA A 344 -19.80 -3.61 -13.17
N LEU A 345 -18.61 -3.91 -12.63
CA LEU A 345 -17.51 -2.94 -12.54
C LEU A 345 -16.96 -2.62 -13.94
N VAL A 346 -16.69 -3.63 -14.76
CA VAL A 346 -16.15 -3.45 -16.11
C VAL A 346 -17.15 -2.66 -16.99
N GLU A 347 -18.44 -2.99 -16.93
CA GLU A 347 -19.50 -2.31 -17.67
C GLU A 347 -19.84 -0.91 -17.11
N SER A 348 -19.32 -0.53 -15.94
CA SER A 348 -19.43 0.85 -15.43
C SER A 348 -18.63 1.87 -16.24
N TYR A 349 -17.66 1.42 -17.02
CA TYR A 349 -16.94 2.25 -17.99
C TYR A 349 -17.73 2.36 -19.28
N ASP A 350 -17.89 3.57 -19.80
CA ASP A 350 -18.39 3.77 -21.15
C ASP A 350 -17.47 3.10 -22.18
N GLU A 351 -17.98 2.74 -23.34
CA GLU A 351 -17.17 2.19 -24.42
C GLU A 351 -16.12 3.17 -24.95
N THR A 352 -16.37 4.47 -24.80
CA THR A 352 -15.45 5.55 -25.22
C THR A 352 -14.46 5.96 -24.12
N ASP A 353 -14.58 5.41 -22.92
CA ASP A 353 -13.60 5.60 -21.84
C ASP A 353 -12.36 4.74 -22.12
N SER A 354 -11.27 5.39 -22.51
CA SER A 354 -10.01 4.70 -22.89
C SER A 354 -9.42 3.83 -21.76
N ARG A 355 -9.78 4.09 -20.52
CA ARG A 355 -9.33 3.31 -19.37
C ARG A 355 -9.89 1.89 -19.37
N ARG A 356 -11.09 1.66 -19.96
CA ARG A 356 -11.68 0.31 -20.04
C ARG A 356 -10.75 -0.66 -20.75
N ALA A 357 -10.37 -0.36 -21.98
CA ALA A 357 -9.47 -1.18 -22.78
C ALA A 357 -8.03 -1.22 -22.23
N ALA A 358 -7.56 -0.13 -21.57
CA ALA A 358 -6.25 -0.10 -20.94
C ALA A 358 -6.19 -0.90 -19.62
N THR A 359 -7.36 -1.16 -19.01
CA THR A 359 -7.46 -1.85 -17.72
C THR A 359 -7.85 -3.31 -17.87
N PHE A 360 -8.75 -3.64 -18.81
CA PHE A 360 -9.32 -4.96 -18.91
C PHE A 360 -9.13 -5.58 -20.30
N PHE A 361 -8.72 -6.84 -20.31
CA PHE A 361 -8.85 -7.74 -21.45
C PHE A 361 -10.14 -8.54 -21.27
N GLU A 362 -11.18 -8.18 -22.04
CA GLU A 362 -12.51 -8.79 -21.97
C GLU A 362 -12.62 -9.96 -22.94
N PHE A 363 -13.28 -11.02 -22.53
CA PHE A 363 -13.56 -12.18 -23.39
C PHE A 363 -14.89 -12.84 -22.98
N PHE A 364 -15.45 -13.61 -23.91
CA PHE A 364 -16.75 -14.23 -23.74
C PHE A 364 -16.67 -15.71 -24.10
N ARG A 365 -17.42 -16.55 -23.39
CA ARG A 365 -17.56 -17.94 -23.79
C ARG A 365 -18.38 -18.01 -25.07
N LYS A 366 -17.91 -18.75 -26.09
CA LYS A 366 -18.52 -18.82 -27.41
C LYS A 366 -19.94 -19.40 -27.39
N GLU A 367 -20.22 -20.33 -26.45
CA GLU A 367 -21.48 -21.05 -26.37
C GLU A 367 -22.66 -20.19 -25.86
N ASP A 368 -22.43 -19.43 -24.81
CA ASP A 368 -23.48 -18.73 -24.05
C ASP A 368 -23.17 -17.25 -23.77
N LEU A 369 -22.05 -16.74 -24.27
CA LEU A 369 -21.55 -15.40 -24.08
C LEU A 369 -21.34 -15.03 -22.59
N ALA A 370 -21.09 -16.03 -21.75
CA ALA A 370 -20.68 -15.76 -20.38
C ALA A 370 -19.40 -14.93 -20.35
N PHE A 371 -19.39 -13.90 -19.52
CA PHE A 371 -18.33 -12.89 -19.44
C PHE A 371 -17.13 -13.39 -18.64
N GLY A 372 -15.93 -13.03 -19.10
CA GLY A 372 -14.68 -13.14 -18.37
C GLY A 372 -13.77 -11.93 -18.63
N CYS A 373 -12.88 -11.62 -17.69
CA CYS A 373 -11.89 -10.57 -17.88
C CYS A 373 -10.57 -10.85 -17.17
N ASN A 374 -9.51 -10.26 -17.70
CA ASN A 374 -8.21 -10.15 -17.04
C ASN A 374 -7.86 -8.67 -16.85
N ILE A 375 -7.12 -8.33 -15.78
CA ILE A 375 -6.63 -6.98 -15.58
C ILE A 375 -5.34 -6.76 -16.37
N LEU A 376 -5.26 -5.71 -17.19
CA LEU A 376 -4.05 -5.38 -17.96
C LEU A 376 -3.09 -4.44 -17.21
N LYS A 377 -3.58 -3.78 -16.16
CA LYS A 377 -2.68 -3.02 -15.29
C LYS A 377 -1.63 -3.97 -14.68
N PHE A 378 -0.40 -3.47 -14.58
CA PHE A 378 0.71 -4.25 -14.00
C PHE A 378 1.02 -5.56 -14.74
N PHE A 379 0.67 -5.60 -16.03
CA PHE A 379 0.88 -6.76 -16.89
C PHE A 379 2.37 -7.14 -16.98
N GLY A 380 3.28 -6.15 -17.09
CA GLY A 380 4.70 -6.40 -17.27
C GLY A 380 5.08 -6.62 -18.74
N HIS A 381 5.96 -7.58 -19.02
CA HIS A 381 6.38 -7.86 -20.38
C HIS A 381 6.67 -9.33 -20.64
N SER A 382 6.66 -9.71 -21.90
CA SER A 382 7.08 -11.04 -22.38
C SER A 382 8.39 -10.94 -23.15
N ASP A 383 9.24 -11.93 -23.00
CA ASP A 383 10.35 -12.20 -23.91
C ASP A 383 10.12 -13.50 -24.72
N ASN A 384 11.13 -13.99 -25.40
CA ASN A 384 11.00 -15.21 -26.19
C ASN A 384 10.70 -16.47 -25.36
N SER A 385 11.00 -16.47 -24.06
CA SER A 385 10.97 -17.65 -23.19
C SER A 385 9.87 -17.61 -22.13
N ALA A 386 9.53 -16.42 -21.62
CA ALA A 386 8.62 -16.29 -20.49
C ALA A 386 7.91 -14.92 -20.48
N HIS A 387 6.85 -14.84 -19.68
CA HIS A 387 6.21 -13.60 -19.29
C HIS A 387 6.63 -13.23 -17.85
N TYR A 388 6.88 -11.95 -17.60
CA TYR A 388 7.32 -11.40 -16.32
C TYR A 388 6.32 -10.35 -15.84
N PHE A 389 5.77 -10.53 -14.63
CA PHE A 389 4.91 -9.56 -13.97
C PHE A 389 5.79 -8.52 -13.25
N ASP A 390 6.48 -7.71 -14.00
CA ASP A 390 7.51 -6.78 -13.55
C ASP A 390 7.18 -5.29 -13.81
N ALA A 391 5.93 -4.96 -14.09
CA ALA A 391 5.48 -3.56 -14.09
C ALA A 391 5.54 -2.99 -12.68
N ASP A 392 5.92 -1.70 -12.56
CA ASP A 392 6.01 -1.00 -11.28
C ASP A 392 4.64 -0.89 -10.60
N ILE A 393 4.61 -0.97 -9.27
CA ILE A 393 3.39 -0.84 -8.47
C ILE A 393 3.30 0.60 -7.95
N HIS A 394 2.33 1.36 -8.44
CA HIS A 394 2.17 2.76 -8.08
C HIS A 394 1.46 2.92 -6.73
N LEU A 395 2.11 3.63 -5.79
CA LEU A 395 1.54 3.96 -4.49
C LEU A 395 0.84 5.32 -4.52
N TYR A 396 1.46 6.31 -5.20
CA TYR A 396 0.90 7.64 -5.40
C TYR A 396 1.09 8.11 -6.83
N ARG A 397 0.00 8.62 -7.42
CA ARG A 397 -0.04 9.25 -8.74
C ARG A 397 -0.73 10.61 -8.66
N TYR A 398 -0.47 11.50 -9.62
CA TYR A 398 -1.10 12.82 -9.67
C TYR A 398 -2.62 12.75 -9.81
N ALA A 399 -3.16 11.73 -10.49
CA ALA A 399 -4.60 11.48 -10.52
C ALA A 399 -5.21 11.32 -9.12
N ASP A 400 -4.47 10.70 -8.18
CA ASP A 400 -4.90 10.56 -6.79
C ASP A 400 -4.95 11.93 -6.08
N ALA A 401 -3.95 12.80 -6.33
CA ALA A 401 -3.97 14.17 -5.82
C ALA A 401 -5.18 14.96 -6.34
N VAL A 402 -5.50 14.81 -7.64
CA VAL A 402 -6.66 15.46 -8.27
C VAL A 402 -7.97 15.00 -7.64
N LEU A 403 -8.16 13.69 -7.46
CA LEU A 403 -9.40 13.15 -6.89
C LEU A 403 -9.49 13.35 -5.37
N MET A 404 -8.37 13.38 -4.64
CA MET A 404 -8.37 13.85 -3.24
C MET A 404 -8.76 15.33 -3.14
N MET A 405 -8.32 16.16 -4.09
CA MET A 405 -8.73 17.57 -4.13
C MET A 405 -10.24 17.72 -4.38
N ALA A 406 -10.83 16.90 -5.29
CA ALA A 406 -12.28 16.87 -5.49
C ALA A 406 -13.03 16.55 -4.18
N GLU A 407 -12.54 15.56 -3.45
CA GLU A 407 -13.12 15.15 -2.16
C GLU A 407 -13.01 16.25 -1.09
N ILE A 408 -11.86 16.90 -0.99
CA ILE A 408 -11.62 18.01 -0.05
C ILE A 408 -12.56 19.17 -0.37
N GLU A 409 -12.67 19.56 -1.64
CA GLU A 409 -13.54 20.67 -2.06
C GLU A 409 -15.02 20.36 -1.76
N ASN A 410 -15.49 19.15 -2.07
CA ASN A 410 -16.84 18.72 -1.72
C ASN A 410 -17.08 18.76 -0.20
N ALA A 411 -16.10 18.30 0.60
CA ALA A 411 -16.20 18.34 2.06
C ALA A 411 -16.22 19.78 2.63
N LEU A 412 -15.57 20.72 1.95
CA LEU A 412 -15.60 22.15 2.27
C LEU A 412 -16.84 22.87 1.74
N GLY A 413 -17.73 22.19 1.00
CA GLY A 413 -18.93 22.77 0.40
C GLY A 413 -18.67 23.56 -0.90
N ASN A 414 -17.55 23.32 -1.54
CA ASN A 414 -17.18 23.91 -2.82
C ASN A 414 -17.46 22.96 -3.99
N SER A 415 -17.33 23.46 -5.24
CA SER A 415 -17.44 22.64 -6.45
C SER A 415 -16.29 21.63 -6.53
N CYS A 416 -16.61 20.37 -6.82
CA CYS A 416 -15.66 19.31 -7.11
C CYS A 416 -15.62 18.93 -8.60
N ALA A 417 -16.57 19.41 -9.40
CA ALA A 417 -16.76 19.00 -10.79
C ALA A 417 -15.52 19.22 -11.67
N SER A 418 -14.78 20.32 -11.48
CA SER A 418 -13.58 20.60 -12.28
C SER A 418 -12.49 19.54 -12.13
N TYR A 419 -12.33 18.97 -10.94
CA TYR A 419 -11.33 17.92 -10.67
C TYR A 419 -11.76 16.58 -11.27
N ILE A 420 -13.03 16.21 -11.13
CA ILE A 420 -13.59 15.00 -11.77
C ILE A 420 -13.44 15.13 -13.29
N ASN A 421 -13.78 16.29 -13.85
CA ASN A 421 -13.71 16.54 -15.28
C ASN A 421 -12.27 16.51 -15.83
N GLN A 422 -11.29 16.95 -15.06
CA GLN A 422 -9.88 16.80 -15.45
C GLN A 422 -9.49 15.33 -15.69
N ILE A 423 -9.97 14.41 -14.86
CA ILE A 423 -9.77 12.98 -15.06
C ILE A 423 -10.55 12.48 -16.28
N ARG A 424 -11.82 12.90 -16.44
CA ARG A 424 -12.66 12.50 -17.57
C ARG A 424 -12.15 13.05 -18.89
N GLU A 425 -11.67 14.28 -18.96
CA GLU A 425 -11.02 14.86 -20.16
C GLU A 425 -9.88 13.97 -20.67
N ARG A 426 -9.02 13.49 -19.77
CA ARG A 426 -7.95 12.54 -20.12
C ARG A 426 -8.53 11.20 -20.58
N ALA A 427 -9.53 10.67 -19.85
CA ALA A 427 -10.09 9.33 -20.07
C ALA A 427 -10.86 9.23 -21.40
N TYR A 428 -11.62 10.25 -21.75
CA TYR A 428 -12.44 10.30 -22.97
C TYR A 428 -11.72 10.93 -24.17
N GLY A 429 -10.66 11.74 -23.95
CA GLY A 429 -9.91 12.35 -25.03
C GLY A 429 -10.81 13.14 -26.01
N GLU A 430 -10.76 12.79 -27.29
CA GLU A 430 -11.60 13.42 -28.32
C GLU A 430 -13.11 13.17 -28.15
N ASN A 431 -13.50 12.15 -27.38
CA ASN A 431 -14.89 11.82 -27.06
C ASN A 431 -15.43 12.60 -25.85
N TYR A 432 -14.60 13.44 -25.20
CA TYR A 432 -15.06 14.26 -24.10
C TYR A 432 -16.08 15.29 -24.56
N SER A 433 -17.25 15.29 -23.95
CA SER A 433 -18.38 16.14 -24.28
C SER A 433 -19.18 16.53 -23.03
N ALA A 434 -20.16 17.41 -23.20
CA ALA A 434 -21.07 17.79 -22.12
C ALA A 434 -21.89 16.61 -21.56
N GLU A 435 -22.03 15.53 -22.30
CA GLU A 435 -22.78 14.33 -21.91
C GLU A 435 -21.99 13.48 -20.91
N VAL A 436 -20.65 13.47 -21.02
CA VAL A 436 -19.76 12.72 -20.12
C VAL A 436 -19.16 13.62 -19.04
N ALA A 437 -19.28 14.95 -19.16
CA ALA A 437 -18.84 15.89 -18.15
C ALA A 437 -19.68 15.76 -16.88
N TYR A 438 -19.02 15.81 -15.72
CA TYR A 438 -19.69 15.82 -14.42
C TYR A 438 -20.15 17.25 -14.08
N THR A 439 -21.33 17.34 -13.48
CA THR A 439 -21.86 18.58 -12.89
C THR A 439 -22.15 18.31 -11.43
N ASP A 440 -21.80 19.24 -10.54
CA ASP A 440 -22.01 19.10 -9.10
C ASP A 440 -23.47 18.82 -8.74
N GLY A 441 -23.66 17.83 -7.91
CA GLY A 441 -24.89 17.49 -7.22
C GLY A 441 -24.89 17.92 -5.75
N THR A 442 -25.65 17.22 -4.94
CA THR A 442 -25.59 17.32 -3.48
C THR A 442 -24.26 16.75 -2.97
N TYR A 443 -23.94 17.01 -1.71
CA TYR A 443 -22.75 16.44 -1.06
C TYR A 443 -22.63 14.93 -1.30
N ALA A 444 -23.70 14.18 -1.06
CA ALA A 444 -23.69 12.73 -1.16
C ALA A 444 -23.59 12.24 -2.62
N GLU A 445 -24.23 12.93 -3.57
CA GLU A 445 -24.10 12.63 -5.00
C GLU A 445 -22.68 12.87 -5.47
N ASN A 446 -22.04 13.94 -5.02
CA ASN A 446 -20.63 14.22 -5.29
C ASN A 446 -19.70 13.14 -4.69
N GLU A 447 -19.92 12.72 -3.43
CA GLU A 447 -19.14 11.63 -2.80
C GLU A 447 -19.23 10.33 -3.60
N LEU A 448 -20.44 9.95 -4.03
CA LEU A 448 -20.64 8.75 -4.83
C LEU A 448 -20.00 8.89 -6.23
N ALA A 449 -20.10 10.08 -6.85
CA ALA A 449 -19.47 10.34 -8.14
C ALA A 449 -17.93 10.27 -8.05
N ILE A 450 -17.35 10.82 -6.98
CA ILE A 450 -15.91 10.72 -6.70
C ILE A 450 -15.52 9.25 -6.52
N LEU A 451 -16.28 8.45 -5.75
CA LEU A 451 -16.01 7.02 -5.59
C LEU A 451 -16.01 6.31 -6.96
N LYS A 452 -17.04 6.52 -7.77
CA LYS A 452 -17.17 5.85 -9.09
C LYS A 452 -16.06 6.28 -10.06
N GLU A 453 -15.59 7.54 -9.99
CA GLU A 453 -14.46 7.98 -10.77
C GLU A 453 -13.14 7.36 -10.27
N ARG A 454 -12.95 7.28 -8.92
CA ARG A 454 -11.81 6.60 -8.31
C ARG A 454 -11.81 5.10 -8.62
N ASP A 455 -12.97 4.44 -8.66
CA ASP A 455 -13.09 3.04 -9.06
C ASP A 455 -12.56 2.80 -10.48
N LYS A 456 -12.92 3.67 -11.44
CA LYS A 456 -12.44 3.59 -12.82
C LYS A 456 -10.94 3.90 -12.93
N GLU A 457 -10.46 4.82 -12.12
CA GLU A 457 -9.07 5.27 -12.16
C GLU A 457 -8.11 4.30 -11.46
N PHE A 458 -8.50 3.74 -10.31
CA PHE A 458 -7.59 3.04 -9.39
C PHE A 458 -7.89 1.55 -9.19
N VAL A 459 -8.75 0.94 -10.01
CA VAL A 459 -8.95 -0.51 -9.93
C VAL A 459 -7.61 -1.25 -10.00
N GLY A 460 -7.38 -2.19 -9.08
CA GLY A 460 -6.11 -2.91 -8.96
C GLY A 460 -4.99 -2.13 -8.27
N GLU A 461 -5.23 -0.92 -7.77
CA GLU A 461 -4.21 -0.09 -7.09
C GLU A 461 -4.38 -0.01 -5.57
N GLY A 462 -5.21 -0.89 -4.98
CA GLY A 462 -5.32 -1.05 -3.53
C GLY A 462 -5.92 0.15 -2.80
N LYS A 463 -6.83 0.90 -3.42
CA LYS A 463 -7.38 2.12 -2.83
C LYS A 463 -8.85 1.99 -2.42
N ARG A 464 -9.64 1.21 -3.17
CA ARG A 464 -11.09 1.20 -3.06
C ARG A 464 -11.63 0.90 -1.66
N TRP A 465 -11.01 -0.02 -0.89
CA TRP A 465 -11.44 -0.31 0.46
C TRP A 465 -11.40 0.93 1.36
N PHE A 466 -10.30 1.68 1.29
CA PHE A 466 -10.14 2.90 2.06
C PHE A 466 -11.02 4.05 1.57
N ASP A 467 -11.31 4.11 0.27
CA ASP A 467 -12.24 5.07 -0.31
C ASP A 467 -13.68 4.83 0.19
N LEU A 468 -14.11 3.56 0.24
CA LEU A 468 -15.41 3.16 0.80
C LEU A 468 -15.59 3.54 2.27
N LEU A 469 -14.49 3.53 3.04
CA LEU A 469 -14.51 3.93 4.47
C LEU A 469 -14.50 5.44 4.64
N ARG A 470 -13.96 6.19 3.68
CA ARG A 470 -13.75 7.65 3.80
C ARG A 470 -14.84 8.48 3.12
N LEU A 471 -15.43 7.99 2.06
CA LEU A 471 -16.51 8.66 1.34
C LEU A 471 -17.86 8.35 2.01
N HIS A 472 -18.79 9.32 1.98
CA HIS A 472 -19.99 9.28 2.81
C HIS A 472 -21.29 9.42 2.02
N ASP A 473 -22.35 8.82 2.54
CA ASP A 473 -23.72 9.03 2.10
C ASP A 473 -24.33 10.37 2.64
N ALA A 474 -25.60 10.60 2.35
CA ALA A 474 -26.34 11.79 2.81
C ALA A 474 -26.45 11.88 4.35
N ASN A 475 -26.33 10.77 5.05
CA ASN A 475 -26.37 10.70 6.52
C ASN A 475 -24.98 10.76 7.14
N LYS A 476 -23.95 11.07 6.36
CA LYS A 476 -22.54 11.05 6.76
C LYS A 476 -22.05 9.67 7.22
N GLN A 477 -22.66 8.59 6.69
CA GLN A 477 -22.19 7.24 6.92
C GLN A 477 -21.22 6.81 5.82
N PRO A 478 -20.18 6.01 6.14
CA PRO A 478 -19.25 5.48 5.14
C PRO A 478 -19.98 4.71 4.05
N LEU A 479 -19.57 4.90 2.80
CA LEU A 479 -20.16 4.26 1.63
C LEU A 479 -20.01 2.72 1.62
N VAL A 480 -19.17 2.15 2.47
CA VAL A 480 -19.08 0.70 2.67
C VAL A 480 -20.42 0.08 3.08
N PHE A 481 -21.33 0.88 3.68
CA PHE A 481 -22.67 0.49 4.11
C PHE A 481 -23.78 0.89 3.12
N ALA A 482 -23.43 1.45 1.96
CA ALA A 482 -24.36 1.90 0.94
C ALA A 482 -24.38 0.94 -0.25
N ALA A 483 -25.57 0.45 -0.63
CA ALA A 483 -25.71 -0.48 -1.74
C ALA A 483 -25.22 0.12 -3.07
N GLU A 484 -25.44 1.43 -3.29
CA GLU A 484 -25.06 2.16 -4.49
C GLU A 484 -23.55 2.19 -4.73
N ALA A 485 -22.77 1.98 -3.67
CA ALA A 485 -21.31 1.91 -3.75
C ALA A 485 -20.80 0.54 -4.24
N GLY A 486 -21.59 -0.52 -4.09
CA GLY A 486 -21.26 -1.88 -4.49
C GLY A 486 -21.33 -2.12 -6.00
N TYR A 487 -20.98 -3.35 -6.40
CA TYR A 487 -21.14 -3.90 -7.75
C TYR A 487 -21.82 -5.25 -7.63
N ALA A 488 -22.99 -5.41 -8.26
CA ALA A 488 -23.70 -6.69 -8.26
C ALA A 488 -22.90 -7.76 -9.01
N GLU A 489 -22.92 -8.99 -8.50
CA GLU A 489 -22.52 -10.15 -9.29
C GLU A 489 -23.66 -10.54 -10.24
N GLU A 490 -23.34 -11.12 -11.40
CA GLU A 490 -24.33 -11.40 -12.43
C GLU A 490 -25.48 -12.27 -11.88
N GLY A 491 -26.71 -11.79 -12.04
CA GLY A 491 -27.91 -12.46 -11.55
C GLY A 491 -28.24 -12.22 -10.06
N LEU A 492 -27.45 -11.42 -9.36
CA LEU A 492 -27.69 -11.05 -7.96
C LEU A 492 -28.08 -9.58 -7.81
N GLU A 493 -28.77 -9.26 -6.73
CA GLU A 493 -29.06 -7.87 -6.37
C GLU A 493 -27.78 -7.18 -5.84
N GLN A 494 -27.72 -5.87 -6.07
CA GLN A 494 -26.68 -5.03 -5.50
C GLN A 494 -26.94 -4.81 -4.00
N VAL A 495 -25.94 -5.11 -3.18
CA VAL A 495 -26.01 -4.99 -1.73
C VAL A 495 -24.84 -4.13 -1.21
N PRO A 496 -24.92 -3.61 0.03
CA PRO A 496 -23.77 -2.98 0.66
C PRO A 496 -22.58 -3.94 0.79
N VAL A 497 -21.38 -3.42 0.75
CA VAL A 497 -20.14 -4.20 0.96
C VAL A 497 -20.11 -4.84 2.36
N LEU A 498 -20.59 -4.09 3.38
CA LEU A 498 -20.84 -4.59 4.72
C LEU A 498 -22.27 -4.27 5.14
N ASP A 499 -22.95 -5.21 5.79
CA ASP A 499 -24.20 -4.92 6.49
C ASP A 499 -23.91 -4.14 7.79
N LYS A 500 -24.42 -2.90 7.87
CA LYS A 500 -24.14 -2.02 9.01
C LYS A 500 -24.62 -2.60 10.35
N ALA A 501 -25.75 -3.31 10.35
CA ALA A 501 -26.34 -3.81 11.60
C ALA A 501 -25.56 -4.97 12.20
N THR A 502 -24.93 -5.79 11.36
CA THR A 502 -24.30 -7.05 11.78
C THR A 502 -22.78 -7.06 11.58
N GLU A 503 -22.23 -6.21 10.71
CA GLU A 503 -20.83 -6.28 10.25
C GLU A 503 -20.02 -4.98 10.45
N ALA A 504 -20.60 -3.94 11.07
CA ALA A 504 -19.91 -2.66 11.25
C ALA A 504 -18.52 -2.79 11.90
N TYR A 505 -18.32 -3.76 12.79
CA TYR A 505 -17.03 -4.02 13.43
C TYR A 505 -15.94 -4.47 12.44
N LYS A 506 -16.33 -5.01 11.28
CA LYS A 506 -15.41 -5.49 10.25
C LYS A 506 -14.74 -4.37 9.43
N ILE A 507 -15.06 -3.11 9.67
CA ILE A 507 -14.30 -2.00 9.05
C ILE A 507 -12.83 -2.04 9.45
N LEU A 508 -12.52 -2.53 10.63
CA LEU A 508 -11.17 -2.84 11.07
C LEU A 508 -10.86 -4.33 10.92
N TRP A 509 -9.59 -4.66 10.90
CA TRP A 509 -9.12 -6.04 10.91
C TRP A 509 -9.00 -6.58 12.34
N PRO A 510 -9.24 -7.89 12.55
CA PRO A 510 -8.87 -8.56 13.80
C PRO A 510 -7.36 -8.72 13.89
N ILE A 511 -6.85 -8.79 15.11
CA ILE A 511 -5.47 -9.17 15.36
C ILE A 511 -5.40 -10.69 15.40
N GLU A 512 -4.40 -11.25 14.72
CA GLU A 512 -4.20 -12.68 14.66
C GLU A 512 -3.96 -13.29 16.05
N SER A 513 -4.61 -14.42 16.34
CA SER A 513 -4.53 -15.09 17.65
C SER A 513 -3.10 -15.47 18.04
N SER A 514 -2.23 -15.77 17.07
CA SER A 514 -0.82 -16.06 17.33
C SER A 514 -0.04 -14.85 17.89
N LEU A 515 -0.36 -13.64 17.42
CA LEU A 515 0.23 -12.39 17.93
C LEU A 515 -0.29 -12.10 19.35
N MET A 516 -1.59 -12.30 19.58
CA MET A 516 -2.18 -12.17 20.91
C MET A 516 -1.55 -13.14 21.92
N GLY A 517 -1.20 -14.36 21.47
CA GLY A 517 -0.50 -15.34 22.29
C GLY A 517 0.98 -15.01 22.54
N ALA A 518 1.61 -14.26 21.64
CA ALA A 518 3.02 -13.87 21.75
C ALA A 518 3.23 -12.65 22.67
N ASP A 519 2.27 -11.72 22.71
CA ASP A 519 2.31 -10.54 23.57
C ASP A 519 1.01 -10.44 24.41
N PRO A 520 1.07 -10.77 25.71
CA PRO A 520 -0.10 -10.78 26.59
C PRO A 520 -0.69 -9.39 26.90
N LEU A 521 0.00 -8.30 26.53
CA LEU A 521 -0.50 -6.94 26.68
C LEU A 521 -1.39 -6.50 25.50
N LEU A 522 -1.38 -7.24 24.39
CA LEU A 522 -2.24 -6.94 23.26
C LEU A 522 -3.72 -7.23 23.58
N THR A 523 -4.59 -6.38 23.12
CA THR A 523 -6.04 -6.53 23.19
C THR A 523 -6.61 -6.64 21.77
N GLN A 524 -7.64 -7.50 21.58
CA GLN A 524 -8.28 -7.69 20.29
C GLN A 524 -8.97 -6.41 19.82
N THR A 525 -9.08 -6.24 18.50
CA THR A 525 -9.94 -5.23 17.90
C THR A 525 -11.38 -5.43 18.37
N VAL A 526 -12.01 -4.35 18.78
CA VAL A 526 -13.31 -4.36 19.45
C VAL A 526 -14.39 -5.02 18.60
N ASN A 527 -15.30 -5.73 19.26
CA ASN A 527 -16.46 -6.43 18.71
C ASN A 527 -16.17 -7.67 17.83
N TYR A 528 -14.91 -8.05 17.63
CA TYR A 528 -14.65 -9.39 17.07
C TYR A 528 -15.05 -10.47 18.09
N PRO A 529 -15.79 -11.50 17.64
CA PRO A 529 -16.12 -12.63 18.51
C PRO A 529 -14.84 -13.29 18.99
N THR A 530 -14.68 -13.43 20.30
CA THR A 530 -13.61 -14.24 20.86
C THR A 530 -13.94 -15.71 20.60
N VAL A 531 -13.05 -16.42 19.92
CA VAL A 531 -13.13 -17.86 19.79
C VAL A 531 -12.65 -18.45 21.11
N ASN A 532 -13.59 -18.95 21.95
CA ASN A 532 -13.28 -19.68 23.18
C ASN A 532 -12.68 -21.05 22.86
#